data_b3116173ee33c1f5fc33894b32cbc23c
#
_entry.id   b3116173ee33c1f5fc33894b32cbc23c
#
_cell.length_a   1.000
_cell.length_b   1.000
_cell.length_c   1.000
_cell.angle_alpha   90.00
_cell.angle_beta   90.00
_cell.angle_gamma   90.00
#
_symmetry.space_group_name_H-M   'P 1'
#
loop_
_entity.id
_entity.type
_entity.pdbx_description
1 polymer ?
#
loop_
_entity_poly.entity_id
_entity_poly.type
_entity_poly.pdbx_seq_one_letter_code
_entity_poly.pdbx_strand_id
1 'polypeptide(L)'
;MFDKLKQLAQLKEMESKMKEERIVVENSGVKIVINGKLAIEEIALNPQLGLEEQQRIVKDCFNEAVRKIQMSMAQKFSGLF
;
A
#
# COMPACT_ATOMS: atom_id res chain seq x y z
N MET A 1 -23.13 -24.19 6.32
CA MET A 1 -23.74 -22.94 5.83
C MET A 1 -23.30 -21.72 6.62
N PHE A 2 -23.40 -21.79 7.96
CA PHE A 2 -23.02 -20.66 8.81
C PHE A 2 -21.52 -20.32 8.74
N ASP A 3 -20.68 -21.34 8.50
CA ASP A 3 -19.24 -21.14 8.42
C ASP A 3 -18.82 -20.29 7.23
N LYS A 4 -19.51 -20.42 6.09
CA LYS A 4 -19.23 -19.63 4.90
C LYS A 4 -19.59 -18.15 5.11
N LEU A 5 -20.70 -17.88 5.80
CA LEU A 5 -21.09 -16.51 6.12
C LEU A 5 -20.12 -15.86 7.08
N LYS A 6 -19.63 -16.60 8.08
CA LYS A 6 -18.61 -16.11 9.01
C LYS A 6 -17.30 -15.82 8.28
N GLN A 7 -16.89 -16.69 7.37
CA GLN A 7 -15.68 -16.48 6.58
C GLN A 7 -15.79 -15.24 5.71
N LEU A 8 -16.94 -15.04 5.07
CA LEU A 8 -17.18 -13.85 4.25
C LEU A 8 -17.14 -12.58 5.09
N ALA A 9 -17.74 -12.61 6.28
CA ALA A 9 -17.71 -11.46 7.18
C ALA A 9 -16.29 -11.15 7.64
N GLN A 10 -15.51 -12.19 7.95
CA GLN A 10 -14.11 -12.02 8.34
C GLN A 10 -13.26 -11.46 7.20
N LEU A 11 -13.49 -11.93 5.97
CA LEU A 11 -12.78 -11.42 4.79
C LEU A 11 -13.11 -9.94 4.54
N LYS A 12 -14.37 -9.56 4.68
CA LYS A 12 -14.77 -8.15 4.55
C LYS A 12 -14.16 -7.29 5.62
N GLU A 13 -14.10 -7.78 6.85
CA GLU A 13 -13.46 -7.07 7.95
C GLU A 13 -11.97 -6.89 7.70
N MET A 14 -11.29 -7.94 7.21
CA MET A 14 -9.88 -7.86 6.83
C MET A 14 -9.65 -6.85 5.71
N GLU A 15 -10.50 -6.87 4.68
CA GLU A 15 -10.40 -5.91 3.58
C GLU A 15 -10.55 -4.48 4.08
N SER A 16 -11.49 -4.24 4.99
CA SER A 16 -11.71 -2.93 5.57
C SER A 16 -10.47 -2.46 6.32
N LYS A 17 -9.86 -3.36 7.12
CA LYS A 17 -8.62 -3.05 7.85
C LYS A 17 -7.45 -2.81 6.90
N MET A 18 -7.36 -3.58 5.82
CA MET A 18 -6.33 -3.38 4.81
C MET A 18 -6.44 -2.01 4.15
N LYS A 19 -7.65 -1.55 3.87
CA LYS A 19 -7.88 -0.23 3.29
C LYS A 19 -7.44 0.89 4.22
N GLU A 20 -7.51 0.67 5.53
CA GLU A 20 -7.10 1.66 6.53
C GLU A 20 -5.59 1.77 6.65
N GLU A 21 -4.86 0.71 6.28
CA GLU A 21 -3.40 0.75 6.29
C GLU A 21 -2.90 1.63 5.17
N ARG A 22 -2.02 2.56 5.51
CA ARG A 22 -1.44 3.50 4.55
C ARG A 22 0.05 3.60 4.76
N ILE A 23 0.76 3.60 3.65
CA ILE A 23 2.20 3.87 3.61
C ILE A 23 2.44 5.06 2.70
N VAL A 24 3.20 6.01 3.21
CA VAL A 24 3.63 7.20 2.47
C VAL A 24 5.13 7.09 2.22
N VAL A 25 5.53 7.17 0.96
CA VAL A 25 6.95 7.24 0.59
C VAL A 25 7.16 8.51 -0.20
N GLU A 26 8.16 9.28 0.21
CA GLU A 26 8.52 10.53 -0.45
C GLU A 26 10.02 10.55 -0.71
N ASN A 27 10.40 10.90 -1.94
CA ASN A 27 11.79 11.00 -2.34
C ASN A 27 11.90 12.04 -3.44
N SER A 28 12.82 13.00 -3.27
CA SER A 28 13.12 14.02 -4.29
C SER A 28 11.87 14.78 -4.75
N GLY A 29 10.92 15.00 -3.86
CA GLY A 29 9.68 15.70 -4.17
C GLY A 29 8.60 14.84 -4.83
N VAL A 30 8.87 13.56 -5.06
CA VAL A 30 7.88 12.60 -5.52
C VAL A 30 7.28 11.89 -4.30
N LYS A 31 5.96 11.80 -4.25
CA LYS A 31 5.25 11.19 -3.13
C LYS A 31 4.30 10.12 -3.66
N ILE A 32 4.30 8.97 -3.02
CA ILE A 32 3.35 7.89 -3.33
C ILE A 32 2.71 7.43 -2.03
N VAL A 33 1.38 7.30 -2.05
CA VAL A 33 0.60 6.76 -0.95
C VAL A 33 -0.11 5.52 -1.45
N ILE A 34 0.09 4.39 -0.77
CA ILE A 34 -0.61 3.14 -1.06
C ILE A 34 -1.32 2.63 0.20
N ASN A 35 -2.32 1.80 -0.01
CA ASN A 35 -3.02 1.14 1.09
C ASN A 35 -2.68 -0.35 1.15
N GLY A 36 -3.20 -1.05 2.15
CA GLY A 36 -2.93 -2.46 2.35
C GLY A 36 -3.46 -3.39 1.27
N LYS A 37 -4.32 -2.90 0.41
CA LYS A 37 -4.78 -3.65 -0.77
C LYS A 37 -3.86 -3.44 -1.96
N LEU A 38 -2.74 -2.73 -1.77
CA LEU A 38 -1.77 -2.36 -2.79
C LEU A 38 -2.36 -1.43 -3.85
N ALA A 39 -3.40 -0.69 -3.49
CA ALA A 39 -3.94 0.33 -4.36
C ALA A 39 -3.23 1.66 -4.09
N ILE A 40 -2.90 2.37 -5.17
CA ILE A 40 -2.32 3.70 -5.06
C ILE A 40 -3.44 4.69 -4.77
N GLU A 41 -3.33 5.40 -3.65
CA GLU A 41 -4.31 6.42 -3.28
C GLU A 41 -3.91 7.81 -3.75
N GLU A 42 -2.60 8.07 -3.82
CA GLU A 42 -2.10 9.38 -4.20
C GLU A 42 -0.73 9.25 -4.85
N ILE A 43 -0.51 10.04 -5.90
CA ILE A 43 0.81 10.24 -6.50
C ILE A 43 1.01 11.74 -6.67
N ALA A 44 2.10 12.27 -6.13
CA ALA A 44 2.52 13.64 -6.40
C ALA A 44 3.87 13.59 -7.11
N LEU A 45 3.95 14.27 -8.23
CA LEU A 45 5.17 14.32 -9.03
C LEU A 45 5.92 15.62 -8.77
N ASN A 46 7.21 15.64 -9.10
CA ASN A 46 8.04 16.83 -9.00
C ASN A 46 8.31 17.37 -10.39
N PRO A 47 7.69 18.49 -10.78
CA PRO A 47 7.86 19.02 -12.13
C PRO A 47 9.26 19.53 -12.44
N GLN A 48 10.12 19.67 -11.42
CA GLN A 48 11.49 20.12 -11.61
C GLN A 48 12.44 18.99 -12.01
N LEU A 49 12.03 17.73 -11.86
CA LEU A 49 12.83 16.59 -12.26
C LEU A 49 12.71 16.33 -13.75
N GLY A 50 13.81 15.87 -14.38
CA GLY A 50 13.76 15.36 -15.73
C GLY A 50 12.88 14.13 -15.80
N LEU A 51 12.30 13.87 -16.97
CA LEU A 51 11.33 12.80 -17.14
C LEU A 51 11.90 11.44 -16.76
N GLU A 52 13.10 11.11 -17.24
CA GLU A 52 13.73 9.82 -16.95
C GLU A 52 14.04 9.65 -15.47
N GLU A 53 14.54 10.71 -14.84
CA GLU A 53 14.82 10.67 -13.41
C GLU A 53 13.54 10.51 -12.60
N GLN A 54 12.48 11.22 -12.98
CA GLN A 54 11.20 11.10 -12.32
C GLN A 54 10.63 9.70 -12.43
N GLN A 55 10.72 9.09 -13.60
CA GLN A 55 10.26 7.71 -13.79
C GLN A 55 10.98 6.74 -12.88
N ARG A 56 12.31 6.88 -12.75
CA ARG A 56 13.11 6.05 -11.86
C ARG A 56 12.71 6.23 -10.41
N ILE A 57 12.53 7.47 -9.99
CA ILE A 57 12.16 7.78 -8.61
C ILE A 57 10.75 7.29 -8.28
N VAL A 58 9.80 7.43 -9.19
CA VAL A 58 8.44 6.91 -9.02
C VAL A 58 8.47 5.39 -8.83
N LYS A 59 9.23 4.69 -9.67
CA LYS A 59 9.38 3.25 -9.57
C LYS A 59 9.99 2.87 -8.21
N ASP A 60 11.05 3.53 -7.80
CA ASP A 60 11.73 3.23 -6.53
C ASP A 60 10.81 3.51 -5.34
N CYS A 61 10.08 4.62 -5.37
CA CYS A 61 9.12 4.96 -4.31
C CYS A 61 8.00 3.94 -4.20
N PHE A 62 7.44 3.53 -5.34
CA PHE A 62 6.38 2.54 -5.34
C PHE A 62 6.86 1.19 -4.80
N ASN A 63 8.02 0.73 -5.26
CA ASN A 63 8.58 -0.54 -4.78
C ASN A 63 8.89 -0.50 -3.29
N GLU A 64 9.39 0.62 -2.80
CA GLU A 64 9.61 0.80 -1.37
C GLU A 64 8.30 0.79 -0.60
N ALA A 65 7.27 1.46 -1.11
CA ALA A 65 5.96 1.49 -0.48
C ALA A 65 5.34 0.10 -0.40
N VAL A 66 5.43 -0.68 -1.47
CA VAL A 66 4.95 -2.06 -1.49
C VAL A 66 5.64 -2.90 -0.43
N ARG A 67 6.98 -2.80 -0.36
CA ARG A 67 7.74 -3.54 0.64
C ARG A 67 7.33 -3.16 2.07
N LYS A 68 7.18 -1.87 2.34
CA LYS A 68 6.81 -1.38 3.67
C LYS A 68 5.40 -1.82 4.06
N ILE A 69 4.43 -1.75 3.14
CA ILE A 69 3.07 -2.15 3.45
C ILE A 69 2.99 -3.67 3.69
N GLN A 70 3.72 -4.45 2.92
CA GLN A 70 3.76 -5.89 3.10
C GLN A 70 4.34 -6.27 4.46
N MET A 71 5.41 -5.61 4.87
CA MET A 71 6.00 -5.82 6.20
C MET A 71 5.04 -5.42 7.32
N SER A 72 4.40 -4.27 7.18
CA SER A 72 3.43 -3.79 8.17
C SER A 72 2.26 -4.76 8.31
N MET A 73 1.74 -5.24 7.20
CA MET A 73 0.62 -6.18 7.21
C MET A 73 1.02 -7.54 7.76
N ALA A 74 2.21 -8.01 7.44
CA ALA A 74 2.72 -9.27 8.01
C ALA A 74 2.78 -9.21 9.54
N GLN A 75 3.18 -8.07 10.10
CA GLN A 75 3.19 -7.89 11.54
C GLN A 75 1.79 -7.84 12.14
N LYS A 76 0.88 -7.11 11.48
CA LYS A 76 -0.47 -6.90 12.02
C LYS A 76 -1.37 -8.11 11.86
N PHE A 77 -1.17 -8.88 10.81
CA PHE A 77 -2.03 -10.01 10.48
C PHE A 77 -1.33 -11.36 10.63
N SER A 78 -0.18 -11.40 11.28
CA SER A 78 0.59 -12.64 11.44
C SER A 78 -0.17 -13.73 12.20
N GLY A 79 -1.08 -13.37 13.07
CA GLY A 79 -1.92 -14.32 13.80
C GLY A 79 -3.06 -14.90 12.99
N LEU A 80 -3.29 -14.39 11.78
CA LEU A 80 -4.40 -14.81 10.90
C LEU A 80 -3.96 -15.76 9.79
N PHE A 81 -2.68 -15.93 9.62
CA PHE A 81 -2.14 -16.77 8.55
C PHE A 81 -1.33 -17.96 9.10
#